data_9e0f2445c89c62e892671db26a3d27d6
#
_entry.id   9e0f2445c89c62e892671db26a3d27d6
#
_cell.length_a   1.000
_cell.length_b   1.000
_cell.length_c   1.000
_cell.angle_alpha   90.00
_cell.angle_beta   90.00
_cell.angle_gamma   90.00
#
_symmetry.space_group_name_H-M   'P 1'
#
loop_
_entity.id
_entity.type
_entity.pdbx_description
1 polymer ?
#
loop_
_entity_poly.entity_id
_entity_poly.type
_entity_poly.pdbx_seq_one_letter_code
_entity_poly.pdbx_strand_id
1 'polypeptide(L)'
;MQPTGGCGVPAGGAVPATRRRPDGRGPSVRDRRSYVSDGRSGDVKHLPKHLRPRWRYLAVGLESWADADVDRRSFQRELWFATQNLVGDAGSAELDASVLHFSFEDGDGEAVVRVRRGEVGRLRAVLATVSAVDGEPIGLSVRGVSGTVRACEEKYIRRPEVRIEERTVAFAGSDRPAVARGDRVDVDLPDGRVGATALDIRDN
;
A
#
# COMPACT_ATOMS: atom_id res chain seq x y z
N MET A 1 -19.99 46.52 35.72
CA MET A 1 -18.93 47.51 35.72
C MET A 1 -18.04 47.26 34.49
N GLN A 2 -18.38 47.91 33.38
CA GLN A 2 -17.52 47.97 32.17
C GLN A 2 -16.51 49.13 32.36
N PRO A 3 -15.41 49.16 31.59
CA PRO A 3 -15.33 50.01 30.39
C PRO A 3 -14.66 49.29 29.21
N THR A 4 -15.22 49.35 28.06
CA THR A 4 -15.07 50.20 26.84
C THR A 4 -13.68 50.76 26.61
N GLY A 5 -13.11 50.43 25.48
CA GLY A 5 -11.92 51.00 24.91
C GLY A 5 -11.79 50.55 23.45
N GLY A 6 -12.40 51.34 22.58
CA GLY A 6 -12.21 51.37 21.15
C GLY A 6 -11.04 52.27 20.77
N CYS A 7 -10.64 52.18 19.54
CA CYS A 7 -9.80 53.01 18.66
C CYS A 7 -9.01 52.10 17.75
N GLY A 8 -8.94 52.23 16.46
CA GLY A 8 -9.18 53.26 15.53
C GLY A 8 -8.53 52.82 14.22
N VAL A 9 -9.27 52.87 13.15
CA VAL A 9 -8.78 52.65 11.78
C VAL A 9 -8.14 53.95 11.29
N PRO A 10 -6.98 53.92 10.62
CA PRO A 10 -6.64 54.99 9.70
C PRO A 10 -6.93 54.58 8.26
N ALA A 11 -7.74 55.39 7.63
CA ALA A 11 -7.99 55.42 6.21
C ALA A 11 -6.83 56.07 5.45
N GLY A 12 -6.66 55.63 4.19
CA GLY A 12 -6.21 56.53 3.13
C GLY A 12 -4.73 56.49 2.80
N GLY A 13 -4.38 55.72 1.78
CA GLY A 13 -3.13 55.84 1.03
C GLY A 13 -3.42 55.64 -0.45
N ALA A 14 -3.36 56.79 -1.18
CA ALA A 14 -3.69 56.94 -2.57
C ALA A 14 -2.90 56.05 -3.53
N VAL A 15 -3.59 55.55 -4.53
CA VAL A 15 -3.05 54.84 -5.71
C VAL A 15 -2.42 55.89 -6.66
N PRO A 16 -1.16 55.79 -7.07
CA PRO A 16 -0.66 56.58 -8.18
C PRO A 16 -0.93 55.89 -9.51
N ALA A 17 -1.33 56.72 -10.44
CA ALA A 17 -1.80 56.47 -11.79
C ALA A 17 -0.83 55.64 -12.67
N THR A 18 -1.46 54.81 -13.47
CA THR A 18 -1.10 54.31 -14.81
C THR A 18 0.13 54.97 -15.46
N ARG A 19 1.18 54.16 -15.65
CA ARG A 19 2.14 54.32 -16.74
C ARG A 19 1.80 53.37 -17.87
N ARG A 20 1.57 53.95 -19.05
CA ARG A 20 1.33 53.33 -20.34
C ARG A 20 2.39 52.26 -20.64
N ARG A 21 1.93 51.10 -21.10
CA ARG A 21 2.75 50.08 -21.76
C ARG A 21 3.24 50.64 -23.11
N PRO A 22 4.51 50.48 -23.46
CA PRO A 22 4.92 50.47 -24.85
C PRO A 22 4.76 49.05 -25.43
N ASP A 23 4.11 49.01 -26.54
CA ASP A 23 4.10 48.08 -27.66
C ASP A 23 4.35 46.59 -27.43
N GLY A 24 3.24 45.91 -27.64
CA GLY A 24 3.16 44.50 -27.69
C GLY A 24 4.03 43.85 -28.77
N ARG A 25 5.01 43.15 -28.30
CA ARG A 25 5.48 41.91 -28.90
C ARG A 25 5.87 40.98 -27.78
N GLY A 26 4.91 40.18 -27.36
CA GLY A 26 5.21 39.01 -26.55
C GLY A 26 6.12 38.06 -27.33
N PRO A 27 7.01 37.34 -26.67
CA PRO A 27 7.88 36.38 -27.34
C PRO A 27 7.03 35.40 -28.13
N SER A 28 7.38 35.24 -29.42
CA SER A 28 6.66 34.33 -30.35
C SER A 28 6.65 32.90 -29.81
N VAL A 29 5.53 32.21 -30.09
CA VAL A 29 5.29 30.82 -29.72
C VAL A 29 6.40 29.86 -30.20
N ARG A 30 7.37 30.33 -30.97
CA ARG A 30 8.50 29.52 -31.45
C ARG A 30 9.66 29.38 -30.48
N ASP A 31 9.75 30.21 -29.42
CA ASP A 31 10.84 30.15 -28.45
C ASP A 31 10.61 29.23 -27.27
N ARG A 32 9.44 28.56 -27.22
CA ARG A 32 9.14 27.55 -26.19
C ARG A 32 9.66 26.14 -26.53
N ARG A 33 10.39 25.98 -27.64
CA ARG A 33 10.96 24.67 -28.03
C ARG A 33 12.39 24.42 -27.56
N SER A 34 13.05 25.35 -26.92
CA SER A 34 14.43 25.18 -26.47
C SER A 34 14.60 24.81 -24.99
N TYR A 35 13.53 24.62 -24.25
CA TYR A 35 13.55 24.02 -22.89
C TYR A 35 12.88 22.66 -22.85
N VAL A 36 13.03 21.88 -23.90
CA VAL A 36 13.12 20.45 -23.71
C VAL A 36 14.53 20.22 -23.18
N SER A 37 14.68 20.31 -21.86
CA SER A 37 15.81 19.68 -21.20
C SER A 37 15.97 18.32 -21.85
N ASP A 38 17.12 18.09 -22.47
CA ASP A 38 17.66 16.77 -22.65
C ASP A 38 17.68 16.11 -21.27
N GLY A 39 16.50 15.68 -20.85
CA GLY A 39 16.32 14.72 -19.79
C GLY A 39 16.92 13.43 -20.28
N ARG A 40 18.23 13.38 -20.31
CA ARG A 40 18.97 12.14 -20.19
C ARG A 40 18.57 11.56 -18.83
N SER A 41 17.37 10.99 -18.77
CA SER A 41 17.13 9.90 -17.86
C SER A 41 18.21 8.90 -18.24
N GLY A 42 19.24 8.83 -17.40
CA GLY A 42 20.39 7.95 -17.63
C GLY A 42 19.82 6.57 -17.92
N ASP A 43 19.87 6.17 -19.17
CA ASP A 43 19.31 4.91 -19.64
C ASP A 43 20.07 3.80 -18.93
N VAL A 44 19.51 3.30 -17.85
CA VAL A 44 20.04 2.19 -17.02
C VAL A 44 20.35 0.96 -17.89
N LYS A 45 19.83 0.92 -19.13
CA LYS A 45 20.11 -0.11 -20.13
C LYS A 45 21.57 -0.19 -20.55
N HIS A 46 22.32 0.90 -20.43
CA HIS A 46 23.74 0.94 -20.82
C HIS A 46 24.71 0.57 -19.69
N LEU A 47 24.22 0.38 -18.45
CA LEU A 47 25.07 -0.07 -17.37
C LEU A 47 25.53 -1.53 -17.61
N PRO A 48 26.83 -1.83 -17.37
CA PRO A 48 27.34 -3.20 -17.34
C PRO A 48 26.48 -4.10 -16.45
N LYS A 49 26.34 -5.38 -16.81
CA LYS A 49 25.46 -6.34 -16.10
C LYS A 49 25.68 -6.37 -14.57
N HIS A 50 26.92 -6.23 -14.14
CA HIS A 50 27.27 -6.27 -12.71
C HIS A 50 26.87 -5.00 -11.94
N LEU A 51 26.65 -3.87 -12.61
CA LEU A 51 26.20 -2.60 -12.03
C LEU A 51 24.68 -2.42 -12.09
N ARG A 52 23.97 -3.28 -12.82
CA ARG A 52 22.50 -3.19 -12.90
C ARG A 52 21.88 -3.59 -11.57
N PRO A 53 20.85 -2.84 -11.09
CA PRO A 53 20.09 -3.23 -9.92
C PRO A 53 19.52 -4.65 -10.08
N ARG A 54 19.66 -5.47 -9.06
CA ARG A 54 19.09 -6.82 -9.04
C ARG A 54 17.90 -6.86 -8.07
N TRP A 55 16.87 -7.57 -8.46
CA TRP A 55 15.62 -7.62 -7.76
C TRP A 55 15.33 -9.02 -7.21
N ARG A 56 14.46 -9.06 -6.21
CA ARG A 56 13.77 -10.25 -5.71
C ARG A 56 12.28 -9.96 -5.63
N TYR A 57 11.50 -11.00 -5.74
CA TYR A 57 10.06 -10.95 -5.79
C TYR A 57 9.54 -11.88 -4.70
N LEU A 58 8.77 -11.30 -3.77
CA LEU A 58 8.16 -12.02 -2.67
C LEU A 58 6.68 -12.24 -3.01
N ALA A 59 6.25 -13.49 -2.93
CA ALA A 59 4.84 -13.82 -2.91
C ALA A 59 4.32 -13.66 -1.49
N VAL A 60 3.36 -12.78 -1.31
CA VAL A 60 2.75 -12.44 -0.03
C VAL A 60 1.30 -12.90 -0.08
N GLY A 61 0.89 -13.71 0.88
CA GLY A 61 -0.53 -14.01 1.14
C GLY A 61 -1.10 -12.97 2.07
N LEU A 62 -2.32 -12.54 1.79
CA LEU A 62 -3.09 -11.60 2.57
C LEU A 62 -4.33 -12.30 3.11
N GLU A 63 -4.69 -12.04 4.33
CA GLU A 63 -5.87 -12.59 4.99
C GLU A 63 -6.54 -11.51 5.82
N SER A 64 -7.84 -11.36 5.67
CA SER A 64 -8.67 -10.44 6.43
C SER A 64 -10.08 -11.02 6.60
N TRP A 65 -11.01 -10.22 7.14
CA TRP A 65 -12.41 -10.61 7.18
C TRP A 65 -13.00 -10.65 5.76
N ALA A 66 -14.05 -11.46 5.57
CA ALA A 66 -14.65 -11.66 4.25
C ALA A 66 -15.27 -10.39 3.64
N ASP A 67 -15.65 -9.43 4.47
CA ASP A 67 -16.23 -8.15 4.09
C ASP A 67 -15.19 -7.00 4.02
N ALA A 68 -13.91 -7.30 4.25
CA ALA A 68 -12.84 -6.32 4.14
C ALA A 68 -12.63 -5.90 2.67
N ASP A 69 -12.44 -4.60 2.45
CA ASP A 69 -12.14 -4.03 1.14
C ASP A 69 -10.71 -3.44 1.14
N VAL A 70 -9.80 -4.17 0.54
CA VAL A 70 -8.39 -3.78 0.47
C VAL A 70 -7.95 -3.70 -0.98
N ASP A 71 -7.53 -2.50 -1.41
CA ASP A 71 -7.02 -2.29 -2.75
C ASP A 71 -5.48 -2.25 -2.81
N ARG A 72 -4.95 -2.39 -4.03
CA ARG A 72 -3.50 -2.35 -4.27
C ARG A 72 -2.86 -1.03 -3.84
N ARG A 73 -3.55 0.11 -4.00
CA ARG A 73 -3.01 1.44 -3.67
C ARG A 73 -2.89 1.60 -2.16
N SER A 74 -3.90 1.20 -1.42
CA SER A 74 -3.92 1.20 0.04
C SER A 74 -2.83 0.32 0.60
N PHE A 75 -2.70 -0.91 0.10
CA PHE A 75 -1.64 -1.82 0.51
C PHE A 75 -0.23 -1.28 0.18
N GLN A 76 -0.02 -0.71 -1.00
CA GLN A 76 1.25 -0.08 -1.36
C GLN A 76 1.59 1.11 -0.45
N ARG A 77 0.60 1.94 -0.10
CA ARG A 77 0.77 3.09 0.78
C ARG A 77 1.15 2.63 2.19
N GLU A 78 0.45 1.63 2.74
CA GLU A 78 0.75 1.09 4.05
C GLU A 78 2.14 0.44 4.11
N LEU A 79 2.50 -0.30 3.05
CA LEU A 79 3.85 -0.85 2.91
C LEU A 79 4.94 0.23 2.95
N TRP A 80 4.72 1.38 2.33
CA TRP A 80 5.65 2.51 2.39
C TRP A 80 5.74 3.12 3.78
N PHE A 81 4.61 3.35 4.44
CA PHE A 81 4.59 3.85 5.81
C PHE A 81 5.29 2.90 6.78
N ALA A 82 4.98 1.62 6.73
CA ALA A 82 5.63 0.60 7.54
C ALA A 82 7.14 0.54 7.26
N THR A 83 7.54 0.68 6.00
CA THR A 83 8.96 0.73 5.61
C THR A 83 9.66 1.96 6.20
N GLN A 84 9.08 3.15 6.04
CA GLN A 84 9.64 4.39 6.59
C GLN A 84 9.72 4.34 8.12
N ASN A 85 8.69 3.82 8.78
CA ASN A 85 8.65 3.70 10.24
C ASN A 85 9.73 2.74 10.77
N LEU A 86 9.98 1.62 10.10
CA LEU A 86 10.92 0.60 10.58
C LEU A 86 12.38 0.90 10.22
N VAL A 87 12.65 1.37 9.00
CA VAL A 87 14.01 1.52 8.46
C VAL A 87 14.41 2.94 8.08
N GLY A 88 13.49 3.90 8.23
CA GLY A 88 13.67 5.31 7.87
C GLY A 88 13.71 5.55 6.37
N ASP A 89 13.85 6.82 5.97
CA ASP A 89 13.82 7.22 4.56
C ASP A 89 14.99 6.62 3.76
N ALA A 90 16.19 6.60 4.33
CA ALA A 90 17.35 6.01 3.68
C ALA A 90 17.16 4.50 3.45
N GLY A 91 16.70 3.76 4.46
CA GLY A 91 16.42 2.35 4.35
C GLY A 91 15.26 2.05 3.37
N SER A 92 14.24 2.90 3.34
CA SER A 92 13.14 2.81 2.38
C SER A 92 13.63 2.94 0.93
N ALA A 93 14.52 3.91 0.66
CA ALA A 93 15.14 4.08 -0.64
C ALA A 93 16.05 2.89 -1.03
N GLU A 94 16.74 2.28 -0.07
CA GLU A 94 17.55 1.08 -0.28
C GLU A 94 16.69 -0.14 -0.61
N LEU A 95 15.59 -0.36 0.10
CA LEU A 95 14.64 -1.45 -0.19
C LEU A 95 14.02 -1.32 -1.58
N ASP A 96 13.61 -0.10 -1.95
CA ASP A 96 12.91 0.20 -3.20
C ASP A 96 11.73 -0.77 -3.41
N ALA A 97 10.92 -0.93 -2.34
CA ALA A 97 9.83 -1.89 -2.30
C ALA A 97 8.63 -1.41 -3.14
N SER A 98 8.09 -2.29 -3.97
CA SER A 98 6.90 -1.97 -4.77
C SER A 98 6.02 -3.19 -5.03
N VAL A 99 4.70 -2.99 -4.97
CA VAL A 99 3.69 -4.01 -5.27
C VAL A 99 3.49 -4.09 -6.78
N LEU A 100 3.78 -5.23 -7.38
CA LEU A 100 3.65 -5.45 -8.82
C LEU A 100 2.32 -6.11 -9.19
N HIS A 101 1.97 -7.17 -8.48
CA HIS A 101 0.69 -7.86 -8.61
C HIS A 101 -0.06 -7.77 -7.30
N PHE A 102 -1.39 -7.67 -7.36
CA PHE A 102 -2.27 -7.66 -6.21
C PHE A 102 -3.64 -8.18 -6.62
N SER A 103 -4.15 -9.12 -5.85
CA SER A 103 -5.51 -9.64 -5.93
C SER A 103 -6.01 -9.83 -4.51
N PHE A 104 -7.22 -9.37 -4.23
CA PHE A 104 -7.87 -9.53 -2.93
C PHE A 104 -9.36 -9.65 -3.16
N GLU A 105 -9.97 -10.70 -2.65
CA GLU A 105 -11.39 -10.99 -2.79
C GLU A 105 -11.83 -11.84 -1.59
N ASP A 106 -13.01 -11.55 -1.06
CA ASP A 106 -13.63 -12.31 0.03
C ASP A 106 -12.70 -12.55 1.24
N GLY A 107 -11.87 -11.55 1.58
CA GLY A 107 -10.96 -11.60 2.71
C GLY A 107 -9.70 -12.46 2.51
N ASP A 108 -9.48 -13.05 1.34
CA ASP A 108 -8.25 -13.73 0.97
C ASP A 108 -7.60 -13.04 -0.23
N GLY A 109 -6.28 -12.97 -0.22
CA GLY A 109 -5.59 -12.27 -1.28
C GLY A 109 -4.13 -12.66 -1.42
N GLU A 110 -3.55 -12.13 -2.48
CA GLU A 110 -2.16 -12.37 -2.79
C GLU A 110 -1.52 -11.19 -3.50
N ALA A 111 -0.25 -10.96 -3.19
CA ALA A 111 0.53 -9.91 -3.81
C ALA A 111 1.93 -10.40 -4.20
N VAL A 112 2.49 -9.79 -5.24
CA VAL A 112 3.91 -9.89 -5.56
C VAL A 112 4.59 -8.58 -5.22
N VAL A 113 5.47 -8.60 -4.26
CA VAL A 113 6.25 -7.43 -3.83
C VAL A 113 7.67 -7.55 -4.33
N ARG A 114 8.12 -6.53 -5.06
CA ARG A 114 9.49 -6.40 -5.54
C ARG A 114 10.36 -5.69 -4.51
N VAL A 115 11.60 -6.13 -4.36
CA VAL A 115 12.60 -5.53 -3.47
C VAL A 115 14.00 -5.68 -4.04
N ARG A 116 14.95 -4.84 -3.63
CA ARG A 116 16.37 -5.01 -3.95
C ARG A 116 16.88 -6.35 -3.42
N ARG A 117 17.79 -7.01 -4.18
CA ARG A 117 18.24 -8.38 -3.89
C ARG A 117 18.79 -8.56 -2.48
N GLY A 118 19.50 -7.59 -1.92
CA GLY A 118 20.09 -7.67 -0.59
C GLY A 118 19.09 -7.45 0.57
N GLU A 119 17.90 -6.91 0.27
CA GLU A 119 16.98 -6.33 1.24
C GLU A 119 15.78 -7.23 1.58
N VAL A 120 15.78 -8.49 1.15
CA VAL A 120 14.68 -9.45 1.40
C VAL A 120 14.39 -9.61 2.89
N GLY A 121 15.43 -9.68 3.73
CA GLY A 121 15.25 -9.82 5.18
C GLY A 121 14.58 -8.62 5.81
N ARG A 122 14.98 -7.42 5.42
CA ARG A 122 14.35 -6.17 5.90
C ARG A 122 12.90 -6.06 5.44
N LEU A 123 12.61 -6.38 4.17
CA LEU A 123 11.23 -6.37 3.68
C LEU A 123 10.35 -7.37 4.44
N ARG A 124 10.86 -8.56 4.78
CA ARG A 124 10.12 -9.50 5.62
C ARG A 124 9.79 -8.93 7.00
N ALA A 125 10.75 -8.23 7.61
CA ALA A 125 10.51 -7.54 8.89
C ALA A 125 9.47 -6.44 8.76
N VAL A 126 9.51 -5.63 7.69
CA VAL A 126 8.49 -4.62 7.39
C VAL A 126 7.11 -5.25 7.25
N LEU A 127 6.97 -6.31 6.44
CA LEU A 127 5.68 -7.00 6.25
C LEU A 127 5.13 -7.56 7.57
N ALA A 128 5.99 -8.00 8.47
CA ALA A 128 5.57 -8.49 9.79
C ALA A 128 5.09 -7.39 10.75
N THR A 129 5.33 -6.11 10.45
CA THR A 129 4.82 -4.98 11.26
C THR A 129 3.48 -4.42 10.75
N VAL A 130 3.06 -4.81 9.55
CA VAL A 130 1.77 -4.38 8.99
C VAL A 130 0.66 -5.25 9.59
N SER A 131 -0.23 -4.64 10.35
CA SER A 131 -1.36 -5.30 11.00
C SER A 131 -2.72 -4.84 10.49
N ALA A 132 -2.77 -3.74 9.74
CA ALA A 132 -3.99 -3.22 9.13
C ALA A 132 -3.67 -2.46 7.83
N VAL A 133 -4.66 -2.35 6.94
CA VAL A 133 -4.64 -1.52 5.73
C VAL A 133 -5.94 -0.73 5.69
N ASP A 134 -5.84 0.61 5.68
CA ASP A 134 -6.99 1.53 5.74
C ASP A 134 -7.96 1.27 6.90
N GLY A 135 -7.44 0.74 8.01
CA GLY A 135 -8.23 0.40 9.19
C GLY A 135 -8.76 -1.03 9.20
N GLU A 136 -8.70 -1.75 8.07
CA GLU A 136 -9.05 -3.17 7.98
C GLU A 136 -7.91 -4.03 8.53
N PRO A 137 -8.16 -4.86 9.55
CA PRO A 137 -7.17 -5.78 10.09
C PRO A 137 -6.71 -6.77 9.01
N ILE A 138 -5.40 -6.97 8.88
CA ILE A 138 -4.85 -7.85 7.86
C ILE A 138 -3.73 -8.73 8.41
N GLY A 139 -3.77 -9.99 8.06
CA GLY A 139 -2.70 -10.95 8.27
C GLY A 139 -1.84 -11.08 7.02
N LEU A 140 -0.53 -10.95 7.14
CA LEU A 140 0.41 -11.11 6.04
C LEU A 140 1.31 -12.32 6.24
N SER A 141 1.46 -13.12 5.18
CA SER A 141 2.36 -14.27 5.16
C SER A 141 3.24 -14.27 3.92
N VAL A 142 4.56 -14.45 4.09
CA VAL A 142 5.48 -14.58 2.94
C VAL A 142 5.55 -16.04 2.52
N ARG A 143 4.89 -16.38 1.42
CA ARG A 143 4.82 -17.75 0.86
C ARG A 143 6.14 -18.20 0.22
N GLY A 144 6.88 -17.25 -0.37
CA GLY A 144 8.17 -17.55 -0.98
C GLY A 144 8.85 -16.37 -1.64
N VAL A 145 10.09 -16.60 -2.10
CA VAL A 145 10.92 -15.61 -2.76
C VAL A 145 11.46 -16.16 -4.06
N SER A 146 11.40 -15.36 -5.12
CA SER A 146 11.86 -15.75 -6.44
C SER A 146 12.79 -14.71 -7.08
N GLY A 147 13.51 -15.12 -8.13
CA GLY A 147 14.38 -14.23 -8.91
C GLY A 147 13.67 -13.49 -10.03
N THR A 148 12.46 -13.91 -10.41
CA THR A 148 11.64 -13.31 -11.47
C THR A 148 10.17 -13.28 -11.04
N VAL A 149 9.40 -12.34 -11.60
CA VAL A 149 7.95 -12.25 -11.38
C VAL A 149 7.27 -13.54 -11.79
N ARG A 150 7.51 -13.99 -13.02
CA ARG A 150 6.90 -15.21 -13.58
C ARG A 150 7.11 -16.43 -12.69
N ALA A 151 8.36 -16.68 -12.25
CA ALA A 151 8.64 -17.81 -11.38
C ALA A 151 8.01 -17.65 -9.97
N CYS A 152 7.79 -16.40 -9.52
CA CYS A 152 7.08 -16.11 -8.29
C CYS A 152 5.59 -16.46 -8.41
N GLU A 153 4.95 -16.02 -9.49
CA GLU A 153 3.54 -16.28 -9.78
C GLU A 153 3.29 -17.78 -10.01
N GLU A 154 4.09 -18.42 -10.87
CA GLU A 154 3.91 -19.86 -11.19
C GLU A 154 4.05 -20.76 -9.96
N LYS A 155 4.95 -20.41 -9.04
CA LYS A 155 5.28 -21.27 -7.91
C LYS A 155 4.45 -21.02 -6.65
N TYR A 156 4.05 -19.76 -6.41
CA TYR A 156 3.51 -19.37 -5.11
C TYR A 156 2.13 -18.72 -5.16
N ILE A 157 1.69 -18.19 -6.32
CA ILE A 157 0.45 -17.43 -6.48
C ILE A 157 -0.68 -18.32 -7.03
N ARG A 158 -0.40 -19.27 -7.90
CA ARG A 158 -1.41 -20.16 -8.45
C ARG A 158 -1.89 -21.15 -7.39
N ARG A 159 -2.92 -20.77 -6.64
CA ARG A 159 -3.66 -21.67 -5.74
C ARG A 159 -5.02 -22.03 -6.34
N PRO A 160 -5.57 -23.20 -6.03
CA PRO A 160 -6.99 -23.45 -6.26
C PRO A 160 -7.81 -22.44 -5.45
N GLU A 161 -8.93 -22.01 -6.01
CA GLU A 161 -9.90 -21.15 -5.33
C GLU A 161 -10.32 -21.83 -4.01
N VAL A 162 -10.24 -21.09 -2.92
CA VAL A 162 -10.74 -21.54 -1.61
C VAL A 162 -12.24 -21.30 -1.60
N ARG A 163 -13.02 -22.37 -1.44
CA ARG A 163 -14.47 -22.26 -1.34
C ARG A 163 -14.84 -21.61 -0.02
N ILE A 164 -15.68 -20.58 -0.09
CA ILE A 164 -16.24 -19.91 1.06
C ILE A 164 -17.61 -20.49 1.36
N GLU A 165 -17.84 -20.86 2.60
CA GLU A 165 -19.11 -21.44 3.05
C GLU A 165 -19.55 -20.76 4.35
N GLU A 166 -20.76 -20.18 4.33
CA GLU A 166 -21.41 -19.72 5.55
C GLU A 166 -22.06 -20.92 6.26
N ARG A 167 -21.80 -21.06 7.54
CA ARG A 167 -22.38 -22.13 8.34
C ARG A 167 -22.52 -21.73 9.81
N THR A 168 -23.37 -22.44 10.54
CA THR A 168 -23.45 -22.32 11.99
C THR A 168 -22.52 -23.37 12.62
N VAL A 169 -21.70 -22.95 13.56
CA VAL A 169 -20.76 -23.82 14.27
C VAL A 169 -20.95 -23.73 15.78
N ALA A 170 -20.72 -24.81 16.47
CA ALA A 170 -20.67 -24.80 17.92
C ALA A 170 -19.29 -24.30 18.38
N PHE A 171 -19.25 -23.11 18.93
CA PHE A 171 -18.04 -22.45 19.43
C PHE A 171 -18.26 -21.96 20.87
N ALA A 172 -17.33 -22.30 21.77
CA ALA A 172 -17.40 -21.92 23.20
C ALA A 172 -18.75 -22.30 23.87
N GLY A 173 -19.35 -23.41 23.47
CA GLY A 173 -20.60 -23.93 24.07
C GLY A 173 -21.88 -23.25 23.55
N SER A 174 -21.83 -22.50 22.47
CA SER A 174 -22.98 -21.86 21.85
C SER A 174 -22.89 -21.96 20.31
N ASP A 175 -24.06 -22.05 19.67
CA ASP A 175 -24.14 -22.01 18.21
C ASP A 175 -23.92 -20.58 17.71
N ARG A 176 -23.00 -20.40 16.79
CA ARG A 176 -22.58 -19.11 16.24
C ARG A 176 -22.54 -19.16 14.71
N PRO A 177 -22.94 -18.06 14.06
CA PRO A 177 -22.70 -17.91 12.62
C PRO A 177 -21.20 -17.84 12.36
N ALA A 178 -20.74 -18.44 11.29
CA ALA A 178 -19.34 -18.49 10.92
C ALA A 178 -19.15 -18.59 9.41
N VAL A 179 -18.02 -18.08 8.94
CA VAL A 179 -17.59 -18.16 7.54
C VAL A 179 -16.39 -19.10 7.46
N ALA A 180 -16.54 -20.23 6.79
CA ALA A 180 -15.48 -21.20 6.60
C ALA A 180 -14.71 -20.91 5.30
N ARG A 181 -13.38 -20.91 5.38
CA ARG A 181 -12.44 -20.73 4.26
C ARG A 181 -11.37 -21.82 4.32
N GLY A 182 -11.63 -22.95 3.67
CA GLY A 182 -10.76 -24.12 3.76
C GLY A 182 -10.71 -24.72 5.16
N ASP A 183 -9.55 -24.65 5.81
CA ASP A 183 -9.31 -25.14 7.18
C ASP A 183 -9.50 -24.08 8.27
N ARG A 184 -9.84 -22.86 7.88
CA ARG A 184 -10.07 -21.72 8.78
C ARG A 184 -11.54 -21.36 8.85
N VAL A 185 -11.95 -20.87 9.99
CA VAL A 185 -13.33 -20.46 10.24
C VAL A 185 -13.32 -19.16 11.01
N ASP A 186 -13.99 -18.15 10.47
CA ASP A 186 -14.21 -16.88 11.14
C ASP A 186 -15.56 -16.96 11.86
N VAL A 187 -15.57 -16.90 13.18
CA VAL A 187 -16.78 -17.02 14.02
C VAL A 187 -17.23 -15.65 14.44
N ASP A 188 -18.51 -15.33 14.22
CA ASP A 188 -19.10 -14.07 14.65
C ASP A 188 -19.50 -14.17 16.13
N LEU A 189 -18.94 -13.27 16.95
CA LEU A 189 -19.26 -13.10 18.35
C LEU A 189 -19.93 -11.73 18.58
N PRO A 190 -20.66 -11.53 19.68
CA PRO A 190 -21.27 -10.24 20.00
C PRO A 190 -20.26 -9.08 20.10
N ASP A 191 -19.03 -9.39 20.51
CA ASP A 191 -17.95 -8.41 20.73
C ASP A 191 -16.99 -8.31 19.53
N GLY A 192 -17.26 -9.00 18.42
CA GLY A 192 -16.42 -9.00 17.23
C GLY A 192 -16.20 -10.40 16.64
N ARG A 193 -15.34 -10.51 15.63
CA ARG A 193 -15.01 -11.77 14.98
C ARG A 193 -13.76 -12.41 15.56
N VAL A 194 -13.76 -13.75 15.59
CA VAL A 194 -12.62 -14.55 16.07
C VAL A 194 -12.30 -15.61 15.03
N GLY A 195 -11.01 -15.70 14.64
CA GLY A 195 -10.52 -16.80 13.81
C GLY A 195 -10.41 -18.09 14.62
N ALA A 196 -10.95 -19.15 14.06
CA ALA A 196 -10.91 -20.51 14.64
C ALA A 196 -10.42 -21.52 13.59
N THR A 197 -10.01 -22.68 14.04
CA THR A 197 -9.66 -23.82 13.20
C THR A 197 -10.69 -24.94 13.35
N ALA A 198 -10.62 -25.94 12.50
CA ALA A 198 -11.47 -27.13 12.61
C ALA A 198 -11.38 -27.87 13.98
N LEU A 199 -10.29 -27.61 14.74
CA LEU A 199 -10.10 -28.18 16.07
C LEU A 199 -10.90 -27.43 17.16
N ASP A 200 -11.19 -26.16 16.94
CA ASP A 200 -11.85 -25.27 17.91
C ASP A 200 -13.37 -25.31 17.78
N ILE A 201 -13.87 -25.84 16.67
CA ILE A 201 -15.30 -25.90 16.34
C ILE A 201 -15.79 -27.35 16.31
N ARG A 202 -17.07 -27.53 16.60
CA ARG A 202 -17.79 -28.79 16.34
C ARG A 202 -18.87 -28.52 15.31
N ASP A 203 -18.94 -29.37 14.30
CA ASP A 203 -20.07 -29.36 13.38
C ASP A 203 -21.31 -29.87 14.12
N ASN A 204 -22.41 -29.15 13.99
CA ASN A 204 -23.68 -29.48 14.64
C ASN A 204 -24.56 -30.26 13.70
#